data_b509e07140b80d844ddd33fb394eb1b2
#
_entry.id   b509e07140b80d844ddd33fb394eb1b2
#
_cell.length_a   1.000
_cell.length_b   1.000
_cell.length_c   1.000
_cell.angle_alpha   90.00
_cell.angle_beta   90.00
_cell.angle_gamma   90.00
#
_symmetry.space_group_name_H-M   'P 1'
#
loop_
_entity.id
_entity.type
_entity.pdbx_description
1 polymer ?
#
loop_
_entity_poly.entity_id
_entity_poly.type
_entity_poly.pdbx_seq_one_letter_code
_entity_poly.pdbx_strand_id
1 'polypeptide(L)'
;MAVLPAMQLNTAERFFLSVKRSATGRAWRGRLDERGQARALAIAQRNSLPELLARVLAGLGVEPDGALAFLDPSIRNLMPDPHGITDMEAASKRIADGIMRGESVVIFGDYDVDGVTASTLLCRYLRHCGLDPIVHIPDRIFEGYGPNVDAIRSFAERGMTLLVTVDCGTTSLEALAEAKQLGLETVVIDHHQADEELPPVKAIVNPNRADDLSGLSHLAAVGLVFLTLVAISRELRQRNFWTGMRPEPDLLSLLHLVALGTVADVVPLKGLNRAFVAKGLIALRRREHVGATALMDVARLAGPPQPWHLGHLLGPRINAGGRIGRADLGVRLLLEEDASEAARIAVELDRLNRERQQIELATVAQAEAEAMAALGLEEKGGVVVTAGPGWHPGVVGLVAARLKERYGRPAFAIALEPGGTGMGSGRSIVGVDIGQAVRRAVHEGLLLKGGGHAMAAGVTLRKDALSAFRAYLEDALGPAIEAARRERALSIDGAVSGGAVNPTLVEMLARAGPYGAGNPEPVFALPAHTLAYADLIGGEHVRARFESGDGKFVTAIAFRAASQPLGKALFENRHRTMHAAGCFTLDRWQGKERVQMRLIDVAPA
;
A
#
# COMPACT_ATOMS: atom_id res chain seq x y z
N MET A 1 26.89 -20.13 -54.27
CA MET A 1 26.29 -20.02 -52.92
C MET A 1 25.89 -18.56 -52.71
N ALA A 2 24.62 -18.26 -52.92
CA ALA A 2 24.09 -16.92 -52.74
C ALA A 2 23.68 -16.74 -51.26
N VAL A 3 24.31 -15.77 -50.59
CA VAL A 3 23.97 -15.38 -49.22
C VAL A 3 22.66 -14.57 -49.29
N LEU A 4 21.59 -15.13 -48.73
CA LEU A 4 20.31 -14.42 -48.54
C LEU A 4 20.53 -13.29 -47.50
N PRO A 5 20.03 -12.07 -47.75
CA PRO A 5 20.14 -11.01 -46.79
C PRO A 5 19.30 -11.31 -45.55
N ALA A 6 19.88 -11.09 -44.38
CA ALA A 6 19.20 -11.18 -43.09
C ALA A 6 17.93 -10.32 -43.11
N MET A 7 16.78 -10.97 -43.02
CA MET A 7 15.50 -10.31 -42.83
C MET A 7 15.59 -9.51 -41.52
N GLN A 8 15.66 -8.20 -41.61
CA GLN A 8 15.43 -7.31 -40.50
C GLN A 8 13.98 -7.55 -40.05
N LEU A 9 13.82 -8.32 -38.98
CA LEU A 9 12.56 -8.47 -38.29
C LEU A 9 12.19 -7.09 -37.70
N ASN A 10 11.33 -6.42 -38.44
CA ASN A 10 10.67 -5.20 -38.01
C ASN A 10 9.87 -5.53 -36.74
N THR A 11 10.37 -5.19 -35.57
CA THR A 11 9.65 -5.31 -34.28
C THR A 11 8.56 -4.26 -34.23
N ALA A 12 7.60 -4.36 -35.17
CA ALA A 12 6.37 -3.59 -35.12
C ALA A 12 5.69 -3.93 -33.77
N GLU A 13 5.48 -2.94 -32.94
CA GLU A 13 4.76 -3.03 -31.67
C GLU A 13 3.45 -3.78 -31.89
N ARG A 14 3.40 -5.06 -31.48
CA ARG A 14 2.19 -5.87 -31.62
C ARG A 14 1.21 -5.49 -30.52
N PHE A 15 0.16 -4.78 -30.89
CA PHE A 15 -0.96 -4.49 -30.00
C PHE A 15 -1.77 -5.76 -29.71
N PHE A 16 -2.08 -6.02 -28.46
CA PHE A 16 -2.90 -7.16 -28.06
C PHE A 16 -4.33 -6.97 -28.60
N LEU A 17 -4.85 -7.98 -29.30
CA LEU A 17 -6.11 -7.93 -30.05
C LEU A 17 -6.23 -6.70 -30.99
N SER A 18 -5.11 -6.21 -31.50
CA SER A 18 -5.04 -5.01 -32.37
C SER A 18 -5.54 -3.72 -31.73
N VAL A 19 -5.74 -3.66 -30.40
CA VAL A 19 -6.25 -2.49 -29.70
C VAL A 19 -5.16 -1.43 -29.55
N LYS A 20 -5.17 -0.45 -30.44
CA LYS A 20 -4.29 0.73 -30.41
C LYS A 20 -4.80 1.81 -29.45
N ARG A 21 -6.12 1.93 -29.31
CA ARG A 21 -6.77 2.89 -28.45
C ARG A 21 -8.10 2.33 -27.95
N SER A 22 -8.20 2.11 -26.66
CA SER A 22 -9.38 1.61 -25.97
C SER A 22 -10.34 2.75 -25.55
N ALA A 23 -11.43 2.40 -24.88
CA ALA A 23 -12.36 3.37 -24.29
C ALA A 23 -11.69 4.31 -23.27
N THR A 24 -10.67 3.82 -22.55
CA THR A 24 -9.89 4.63 -21.60
C THR A 24 -8.70 5.33 -22.26
N GLY A 25 -8.58 5.28 -23.59
CA GLY A 25 -7.50 5.92 -24.35
C GLY A 25 -6.17 5.16 -24.34
N ARG A 26 -6.12 3.95 -23.79
CA ARG A 26 -4.90 3.13 -23.66
C ARG A 26 -4.73 2.16 -24.82
N ALA A 27 -3.49 1.89 -25.20
CA ALA A 27 -3.16 0.73 -26.04
C ALA A 27 -3.16 -0.54 -25.18
N TRP A 28 -3.53 -1.69 -25.74
CA TRP A 28 -3.36 -2.98 -25.07
C TRP A 28 -2.10 -3.65 -25.57
N ARG A 29 -1.27 -4.14 -24.65
CA ARG A 29 -0.03 -4.86 -24.97
C ARG A 29 0.02 -6.18 -24.19
N GLY A 30 0.57 -7.22 -24.79
CA GLY A 30 0.88 -8.44 -24.05
C GLY A 30 1.91 -8.15 -22.96
N ARG A 31 1.69 -8.67 -21.74
CA ARG A 31 2.67 -8.50 -20.66
C ARG A 31 3.99 -9.18 -20.96
N LEU A 32 3.96 -10.34 -21.64
CA LEU A 32 5.13 -11.13 -21.95
C LEU A 32 5.67 -10.78 -23.34
N ASP A 33 6.95 -10.43 -23.38
CA ASP A 33 7.75 -10.46 -24.60
C ASP A 33 8.11 -11.90 -25.00
N GLU A 34 8.92 -12.09 -26.03
CA GLU A 34 9.32 -13.42 -26.50
C GLU A 34 10.08 -14.22 -25.44
N ARG A 35 10.94 -13.58 -24.64
CA ARG A 35 11.66 -14.22 -23.55
C ARG A 35 10.71 -14.62 -22.42
N GLY A 36 9.76 -13.77 -22.08
CA GLY A 36 8.72 -14.05 -21.12
C GLY A 36 7.83 -15.21 -21.54
N GLN A 37 7.50 -15.32 -22.83
CA GLN A 37 6.73 -16.46 -23.36
C GLN A 37 7.52 -17.77 -23.27
N ALA A 38 8.81 -17.77 -23.61
CA ALA A 38 9.68 -18.93 -23.45
C ALA A 38 9.80 -19.34 -21.97
N ARG A 39 9.94 -18.36 -21.07
CA ARG A 39 9.93 -18.59 -19.62
C ARG A 39 8.61 -19.22 -19.16
N ALA A 40 7.47 -18.73 -19.59
CA ALA A 40 6.16 -19.28 -19.25
C ALA A 40 6.04 -20.74 -19.67
N LEU A 41 6.50 -21.08 -20.89
CA LEU A 41 6.51 -22.46 -21.37
C LEU A 41 7.41 -23.36 -20.50
N ALA A 42 8.61 -22.88 -20.16
CA ALA A 42 9.53 -23.62 -19.28
C ALA A 42 8.93 -23.85 -17.89
N ILE A 43 8.25 -22.83 -17.29
CA ILE A 43 7.54 -22.97 -16.02
C ILE A 43 6.45 -24.04 -16.12
N ALA A 44 5.61 -24.00 -17.17
CA ALA A 44 4.52 -24.96 -17.37
C ALA A 44 5.05 -26.39 -17.46
N GLN A 45 6.06 -26.62 -18.30
CA GLN A 45 6.61 -27.95 -18.55
C GLN A 45 7.36 -28.53 -17.33
N ARG A 46 8.26 -27.75 -16.70
CA ARG A 46 9.06 -28.22 -15.56
C ARG A 46 8.23 -28.53 -14.32
N ASN A 47 7.19 -27.74 -14.07
CA ASN A 47 6.43 -27.81 -12.84
C ASN A 47 5.04 -28.43 -13.02
N SER A 48 4.73 -28.95 -14.22
CA SER A 48 3.41 -29.49 -14.55
C SER A 48 2.26 -28.52 -14.19
N LEU A 49 2.46 -27.23 -14.47
CA LEU A 49 1.49 -26.18 -14.17
C LEU A 49 0.65 -25.84 -15.40
N PRO A 50 -0.63 -25.44 -15.21
CA PRO A 50 -1.45 -24.92 -16.30
C PRO A 50 -0.77 -23.72 -16.99
N GLU A 51 -0.82 -23.69 -18.32
CA GLU A 51 -0.14 -22.66 -19.12
C GLU A 51 -0.52 -21.24 -18.68
N LEU A 52 -1.79 -20.98 -18.39
CA LEU A 52 -2.26 -19.66 -18.00
C LEU A 52 -1.64 -19.20 -16.67
N LEU A 53 -1.50 -20.11 -15.70
CA LEU A 53 -0.82 -19.83 -14.43
C LEU A 53 0.68 -19.58 -14.65
N ALA A 54 1.31 -20.38 -15.50
CA ALA A 54 2.72 -20.22 -15.85
C ALA A 54 2.99 -18.86 -16.53
N ARG A 55 2.08 -18.39 -17.40
CA ARG A 55 2.15 -17.05 -18.00
C ARG A 55 2.06 -15.94 -16.96
N VAL A 56 1.17 -16.06 -15.98
CA VAL A 56 1.07 -15.11 -14.86
C VAL A 56 2.36 -15.09 -14.05
N LEU A 57 2.91 -16.26 -13.70
CA LEU A 57 4.18 -16.36 -12.96
C LEU A 57 5.35 -15.73 -13.75
N ALA A 58 5.44 -16.01 -15.05
CA ALA A 58 6.47 -15.40 -15.90
C ALA A 58 6.31 -13.87 -15.97
N GLY A 59 5.07 -13.38 -16.03
CA GLY A 59 4.75 -11.94 -16.01
C GLY A 59 5.11 -11.23 -14.68
N LEU A 60 5.18 -11.99 -13.60
CA LEU A 60 5.65 -11.55 -12.28
C LEU A 60 7.18 -11.68 -12.12
N GLY A 61 7.88 -12.13 -13.16
CA GLY A 61 9.34 -12.31 -13.15
C GLY A 61 9.81 -13.58 -12.43
N VAL A 62 8.92 -14.55 -12.21
CA VAL A 62 9.28 -15.83 -11.56
C VAL A 62 10.05 -16.72 -12.54
N GLU A 63 11.18 -17.25 -12.09
CA GLU A 63 11.98 -18.22 -12.85
C GLU A 63 11.43 -19.65 -12.70
N PRO A 64 11.68 -20.56 -13.68
CA PRO A 64 11.14 -21.91 -13.65
C PRO A 64 11.43 -22.69 -12.37
N ASP A 65 12.64 -22.57 -11.81
CA ASP A 65 13.05 -23.29 -10.61
C ASP A 65 12.40 -22.73 -9.33
N GLY A 66 11.99 -21.46 -9.34
CA GLY A 66 11.31 -20.79 -8.23
C GLY A 66 9.78 -20.90 -8.22
N ALA A 67 9.17 -21.48 -9.27
CA ALA A 67 7.73 -21.43 -9.47
C ALA A 67 6.91 -22.07 -8.34
N LEU A 68 7.29 -23.27 -7.87
CA LEU A 68 6.59 -23.95 -6.77
C LEU A 68 6.78 -23.24 -5.44
N ALA A 69 7.98 -22.75 -5.15
CA ALA A 69 8.26 -21.96 -3.93
C ALA A 69 7.48 -20.63 -3.94
N PHE A 70 7.32 -20.02 -5.12
CA PHE A 70 6.48 -18.83 -5.26
C PHE A 70 5.01 -19.14 -4.97
N LEU A 71 4.47 -20.26 -5.44
CA LEU A 71 3.07 -20.65 -5.23
C LEU A 71 2.73 -21.02 -3.77
N ASP A 72 3.71 -21.46 -2.98
CA ASP A 72 3.57 -21.69 -1.53
C ASP A 72 4.69 -20.96 -0.77
N PRO A 73 4.52 -19.65 -0.51
CA PRO A 73 5.53 -18.86 0.17
C PRO A 73 5.66 -19.30 1.63
N SER A 74 6.85 -19.79 1.99
CA SER A 74 7.19 -20.22 3.34
C SER A 74 8.04 -19.15 4.04
N ILE A 75 7.59 -18.69 5.21
CA ILE A 75 8.38 -17.79 6.05
C ILE A 75 9.74 -18.41 6.36
N ARG A 76 9.77 -19.70 6.72
CA ARG A 76 11.02 -20.41 7.02
C ARG A 76 12.06 -20.33 5.90
N ASN A 77 11.61 -20.46 4.64
CA ASN A 77 12.51 -20.48 3.49
C ASN A 77 12.90 -19.08 3.00
N LEU A 78 12.07 -18.08 3.29
CA LEU A 78 12.25 -16.69 2.84
C LEU A 78 12.80 -15.78 3.94
N MET A 79 12.84 -16.24 5.21
CA MET A 79 13.37 -15.49 6.33
C MET A 79 14.88 -15.33 6.17
N PRO A 80 15.40 -14.11 6.00
CA PRO A 80 16.85 -13.87 6.03
C PRO A 80 17.37 -14.02 7.46
N ASP A 81 18.68 -14.07 7.63
CA ASP A 81 19.26 -13.84 8.95
C ASP A 81 19.01 -12.38 9.34
N PRO A 82 18.29 -12.09 10.44
CA PRO A 82 18.02 -10.72 10.85
C PRO A 82 19.30 -9.89 11.06
N HIS A 83 20.39 -10.50 11.48
CA HIS A 83 21.67 -9.82 11.69
C HIS A 83 22.34 -9.33 10.38
N GLY A 84 21.80 -9.69 9.23
CA GLY A 84 22.18 -9.09 7.93
C GLY A 84 21.73 -7.64 7.77
N ILE A 85 20.81 -7.15 8.62
CA ILE A 85 20.41 -5.73 8.64
C ILE A 85 21.36 -4.96 9.55
N THR A 86 21.83 -3.83 9.10
CA THR A 86 22.73 -2.96 9.86
C THR A 86 22.14 -2.60 11.23
N ASP A 87 22.95 -2.64 12.28
CA ASP A 87 22.60 -2.40 13.68
C ASP A 87 21.61 -3.40 14.33
N MET A 88 21.11 -4.41 13.64
CA MET A 88 20.17 -5.38 14.20
C MET A 88 20.74 -6.11 15.43
N GLU A 89 22.01 -6.45 15.40
CA GLU A 89 22.66 -7.10 16.56
C GLU A 89 22.71 -6.18 17.77
N ALA A 90 23.08 -4.90 17.56
CA ALA A 90 23.11 -3.90 18.63
C ALA A 90 21.71 -3.62 19.18
N ALA A 91 20.71 -3.51 18.31
CA ALA A 91 19.31 -3.30 18.68
C ALA A 91 18.75 -4.46 19.50
N SER A 92 18.92 -5.70 19.00
CA SER A 92 18.39 -6.90 19.67
C SER A 92 19.06 -7.13 21.03
N LYS A 93 20.36 -6.93 21.16
CA LYS A 93 21.10 -7.00 22.44
C LYS A 93 20.61 -5.93 23.41
N ARG A 94 20.46 -4.68 22.96
CA ARG A 94 20.01 -3.58 23.83
C ARG A 94 18.59 -3.82 24.36
N ILE A 95 17.67 -4.26 23.51
CA ILE A 95 16.30 -4.55 23.95
C ILE A 95 16.28 -5.78 24.86
N ALA A 96 17.05 -6.82 24.56
CA ALA A 96 17.19 -7.98 25.43
C ALA A 96 17.76 -7.61 26.82
N ASP A 97 18.74 -6.70 26.89
CA ASP A 97 19.25 -6.15 28.15
C ASP A 97 18.14 -5.46 28.96
N GLY A 98 17.31 -4.65 28.30
CA GLY A 98 16.16 -3.98 28.90
C GLY A 98 15.15 -4.98 29.47
N ILE A 99 14.85 -6.05 28.72
CA ILE A 99 13.99 -7.14 29.18
C ILE A 99 14.57 -7.81 30.43
N MET A 100 15.86 -8.17 30.39
CA MET A 100 16.52 -8.87 31.49
C MET A 100 16.59 -8.02 32.76
N ARG A 101 16.70 -6.69 32.64
CA ARG A 101 16.78 -5.75 33.76
C ARG A 101 15.41 -5.24 34.23
N GLY A 102 14.32 -5.54 33.51
CA GLY A 102 13.00 -5.02 33.84
C GLY A 102 12.90 -3.50 33.65
N GLU A 103 13.53 -2.96 32.60
CA GLU A 103 13.58 -1.52 32.34
C GLU A 103 12.23 -0.90 32.00
N SER A 104 12.07 0.40 32.28
CA SER A 104 10.90 1.19 31.86
C SER A 104 11.03 1.56 30.38
N VAL A 105 10.19 0.97 29.55
CA VAL A 105 10.24 1.10 28.08
C VAL A 105 9.10 1.96 27.57
N VAL A 106 9.40 2.89 26.67
CA VAL A 106 8.41 3.57 25.85
C VAL A 106 8.57 3.16 24.37
N ILE A 107 7.46 2.81 23.73
CA ILE A 107 7.35 2.56 22.28
C ILE A 107 6.74 3.82 21.68
N PHE A 108 7.44 4.44 20.75
CA PHE A 108 6.95 5.58 19.98
C PHE A 108 6.66 5.11 18.55
N GLY A 109 5.39 5.05 18.15
CA GLY A 109 4.98 4.62 16.81
C GLY A 109 4.47 5.75 15.94
N ASP A 110 4.40 5.52 14.61
CA ASP A 110 3.65 6.43 13.75
C ASP A 110 2.13 6.21 13.89
N TYR A 111 1.35 7.19 13.46
CA TYR A 111 -0.12 7.24 13.59
C TYR A 111 -0.86 6.45 12.50
N ASP A 112 -0.16 5.89 11.53
CA ASP A 112 -0.77 5.08 10.47
C ASP A 112 -0.82 3.58 10.83
N VAL A 113 -1.32 2.76 9.92
CA VAL A 113 -1.52 1.32 10.19
C VAL A 113 -0.21 0.59 10.41
N ASP A 114 0.87 0.96 9.71
CA ASP A 114 2.17 0.29 9.88
C ASP A 114 2.75 0.61 11.25
N GLY A 115 2.80 1.88 11.65
CA GLY A 115 3.22 2.31 12.98
C GLY A 115 2.36 1.73 14.10
N VAL A 116 1.03 1.69 13.92
CA VAL A 116 0.09 1.09 14.88
C VAL A 116 0.32 -0.42 15.03
N THR A 117 0.49 -1.16 13.93
CA THR A 117 0.70 -2.62 13.98
C THR A 117 2.11 -2.97 14.48
N ALA A 118 3.13 -2.19 14.11
CA ALA A 118 4.50 -2.32 14.60
C ALA A 118 4.57 -2.10 16.12
N SER A 119 3.94 -1.02 16.62
CA SER A 119 3.84 -0.71 18.05
C SER A 119 3.10 -1.80 18.82
N THR A 120 1.99 -2.29 18.27
CA THR A 120 1.20 -3.37 18.87
C THR A 120 2.01 -4.66 18.96
N LEU A 121 2.69 -5.03 17.88
CA LEU A 121 3.50 -6.24 17.79
C LEU A 121 4.63 -6.22 18.83
N LEU A 122 5.37 -5.13 18.91
CA LEU A 122 6.44 -4.95 19.89
C LEU A 122 5.89 -4.95 21.33
N CYS A 123 4.79 -4.22 21.58
CA CYS A 123 4.17 -4.15 22.91
C CYS A 123 3.70 -5.53 23.40
N ARG A 124 3.02 -6.33 22.57
CA ARG A 124 2.62 -7.69 22.92
C ARG A 124 3.80 -8.58 23.27
N TYR A 125 4.89 -8.47 22.51
CA TYR A 125 6.10 -9.22 22.78
C TYR A 125 6.75 -8.82 24.12
N LEU A 126 6.91 -7.52 24.37
CA LEU A 126 7.50 -7.03 25.62
C LEU A 126 6.64 -7.38 26.84
N ARG A 127 5.31 -7.31 26.73
CA ARG A 127 4.38 -7.80 27.76
C ARG A 127 4.52 -9.29 28.03
N HIS A 128 4.68 -10.10 27.00
CA HIS A 128 4.95 -11.52 27.17
C HIS A 128 6.29 -11.77 27.89
N CYS A 129 7.28 -10.91 27.70
CA CYS A 129 8.56 -10.94 28.44
C CYS A 129 8.46 -10.44 29.88
N GLY A 130 7.31 -9.90 30.31
CA GLY A 130 7.06 -9.40 31.66
C GLY A 130 7.28 -7.91 31.86
N LEU A 131 7.44 -7.13 30.77
CA LEU A 131 7.47 -5.68 30.83
C LEU A 131 6.05 -5.11 30.61
N ASP A 132 5.84 -3.84 31.03
CA ASP A 132 4.62 -3.08 30.69
C ASP A 132 5.01 -1.78 30.00
N PRO A 133 5.30 -1.83 28.69
CA PRO A 133 5.74 -0.66 27.96
C PRO A 133 4.61 0.35 27.77
N ILE A 134 4.96 1.64 27.83
CA ILE A 134 4.06 2.72 27.40
C ILE A 134 4.10 2.78 25.87
N VAL A 135 2.94 2.85 25.23
CA VAL A 135 2.86 3.11 23.79
C VAL A 135 2.38 4.54 23.56
N HIS A 136 3.16 5.33 22.85
CA HIS A 136 2.82 6.70 22.43
C HIS A 136 2.67 6.74 20.92
N ILE A 137 1.50 7.20 20.47
CA ILE A 137 1.21 7.50 19.08
C ILE A 137 0.96 8.99 18.97
N PRO A 138 1.76 9.75 18.22
CA PRO A 138 1.65 11.19 18.17
C PRO A 138 0.35 11.65 17.47
N ASP A 139 -0.15 12.80 17.89
CA ASP A 139 -1.22 13.47 17.16
C ASP A 139 -0.66 14.09 15.88
N ARG A 140 -1.20 13.66 14.75
CA ARG A 140 -0.74 14.09 13.42
C ARG A 140 -0.79 15.60 13.21
N ILE A 141 -1.75 16.28 13.84
CA ILE A 141 -2.02 17.72 13.64
C ILE A 141 -1.19 18.55 14.61
N PHE A 142 -1.15 18.16 15.88
CA PHE A 142 -0.51 18.92 16.96
C PHE A 142 0.95 18.56 17.15
N GLU A 143 1.31 17.29 17.09
CA GLU A 143 2.67 16.80 17.30
C GLU A 143 3.44 16.60 15.98
N GLY A 144 2.75 16.31 14.89
CA GLY A 144 3.35 16.05 13.57
C GLY A 144 3.79 14.60 13.40
N TYR A 145 4.81 14.39 12.56
CA TYR A 145 5.37 13.08 12.25
C TYR A 145 6.64 12.84 13.06
N GLY A 146 6.73 11.65 13.67
CA GLY A 146 7.92 11.18 14.38
C GLY A 146 8.12 11.83 15.76
N PRO A 147 9.18 11.42 16.47
CA PRO A 147 9.53 11.95 17.78
C PRO A 147 9.75 13.46 17.78
N ASN A 148 9.24 14.14 18.80
CA ASN A 148 9.42 15.54 19.04
C ASN A 148 10.04 15.78 20.44
N VAL A 149 10.67 16.95 20.63
CA VAL A 149 11.41 17.29 21.87
C VAL A 149 10.52 17.24 23.11
N ASP A 150 9.28 17.72 23.00
CA ASP A 150 8.37 17.80 24.16
C ASP A 150 7.95 16.40 24.63
N ALA A 151 7.66 15.49 23.70
CA ALA A 151 7.38 14.08 24.02
C ALA A 151 8.60 13.42 24.69
N ILE A 152 9.81 13.64 24.16
CA ILE A 152 11.05 13.09 24.71
C ILE A 152 11.27 13.56 26.16
N ARG A 153 11.11 14.85 26.43
CA ARG A 153 11.22 15.41 27.78
C ARG A 153 10.20 14.79 28.73
N SER A 154 8.95 14.66 28.30
CA SER A 154 7.90 14.02 29.09
C SER A 154 8.24 12.55 29.42
N PHE A 155 8.85 11.80 28.52
CA PHE A 155 9.29 10.42 28.81
C PHE A 155 10.43 10.37 29.82
N ALA A 156 11.42 11.26 29.70
CA ALA A 156 12.52 11.34 30.65
C ALA A 156 12.03 11.73 32.08
N GLU A 157 11.13 12.69 32.17
CA GLU A 157 10.50 13.11 33.44
C GLU A 157 9.71 11.96 34.11
N ARG A 158 9.14 11.06 33.32
CA ARG A 158 8.42 9.86 33.79
C ARG A 158 9.35 8.69 34.13
N GLY A 159 10.67 8.88 34.04
CA GLY A 159 11.67 7.88 34.37
C GLY A 159 11.79 6.74 33.36
N MET A 160 11.43 6.97 32.09
CA MET A 160 11.67 6.02 31.02
C MET A 160 13.18 5.91 30.75
N THR A 161 13.68 4.70 30.53
CA THR A 161 15.12 4.45 30.34
C THR A 161 15.45 3.94 28.93
N LEU A 162 14.47 3.35 28.25
CA LEU A 162 14.61 2.85 26.89
C LEU A 162 13.44 3.37 26.02
N LEU A 163 13.78 4.07 24.95
CA LEU A 163 12.88 4.45 23.88
C LEU A 163 13.08 3.51 22.68
N VAL A 164 12.01 2.92 22.17
CA VAL A 164 12.03 2.22 20.89
C VAL A 164 11.07 2.93 19.94
N THR A 165 11.61 3.56 18.90
CA THR A 165 10.77 4.14 17.85
C THR A 165 10.48 3.10 16.78
N VAL A 166 9.27 3.06 16.27
CA VAL A 166 8.85 2.15 15.20
C VAL A 166 8.11 2.92 14.11
N ASP A 167 8.49 2.68 12.86
CA ASP A 167 7.94 3.34 11.68
C ASP A 167 8.21 4.87 11.64
N CYS A 168 9.21 5.31 12.38
CA CYS A 168 9.68 6.68 12.44
C CYS A 168 11.01 6.75 13.18
N GLY A 169 11.64 7.92 13.12
CA GLY A 169 12.81 8.22 13.94
C GLY A 169 14.11 8.38 13.14
N THR A 170 14.26 7.77 11.98
CA THR A 170 15.52 7.85 11.20
C THR A 170 15.94 9.29 10.88
N THR A 171 15.00 10.20 10.69
CA THR A 171 15.28 11.61 10.37
C THR A 171 15.04 12.57 11.55
N SER A 172 14.76 12.06 12.75
CA SER A 172 14.42 12.85 13.93
C SER A 172 15.66 13.29 14.72
N LEU A 173 16.59 14.00 14.07
CA LEU A 173 17.91 14.37 14.61
C LEU A 173 17.81 15.12 15.94
N GLU A 174 17.05 16.20 15.99
CA GLU A 174 16.93 17.08 17.16
C GLU A 174 16.31 16.35 18.35
N ALA A 175 15.17 15.70 18.16
CA ALA A 175 14.47 15.02 19.25
C ALA A 175 15.29 13.85 19.82
N LEU A 176 15.99 13.08 18.97
CA LEU A 176 16.79 11.95 19.43
C LEU A 176 18.16 12.38 20.00
N ALA A 177 18.68 13.55 19.61
CA ALA A 177 19.81 14.18 20.30
C ALA A 177 19.41 14.62 21.73
N GLU A 178 18.21 15.18 21.90
CA GLU A 178 17.67 15.51 23.24
C GLU A 178 17.49 14.25 24.09
N ALA A 179 16.96 13.14 23.51
CA ALA A 179 16.84 11.86 24.23
C ALA A 179 18.18 11.41 24.79
N LYS A 180 19.25 11.48 23.98
CA LYS A 180 20.61 11.15 24.42
C LYS A 180 21.10 12.03 25.56
N GLN A 181 20.85 13.35 25.50
CA GLN A 181 21.25 14.28 26.57
C GLN A 181 20.53 13.98 27.88
N LEU A 182 19.26 13.56 27.81
CA LEU A 182 18.46 13.19 28.97
C LEU A 182 18.72 11.77 29.48
N GLY A 183 19.64 11.02 28.87
CA GLY A 183 19.97 9.64 29.26
C GLY A 183 18.93 8.60 28.86
N LEU A 184 18.01 8.94 27.98
CA LEU A 184 17.01 8.04 27.41
C LEU A 184 17.65 7.30 26.21
N GLU A 185 18.13 6.08 26.45
CA GLU A 185 18.72 5.28 25.37
C GLU A 185 17.67 4.92 24.33
N THR A 186 18.04 5.07 23.04
CA THR A 186 17.08 4.91 21.94
C THR A 186 17.51 3.84 20.95
N VAL A 187 16.54 3.05 20.50
CA VAL A 187 16.63 2.12 19.36
C VAL A 187 15.57 2.56 18.33
N VAL A 188 15.99 2.73 17.09
CA VAL A 188 15.11 3.08 15.95
C VAL A 188 14.89 1.84 15.10
N ILE A 189 13.62 1.53 14.78
CA ILE A 189 13.22 0.47 13.83
C ILE A 189 12.33 1.12 12.78
N ASP A 190 12.88 1.43 11.62
CA ASP A 190 12.25 2.29 10.63
C ASP A 190 12.55 1.76 9.21
N HIS A 191 11.76 2.19 8.23
CA HIS A 191 11.95 1.84 6.82
C HIS A 191 11.90 3.07 5.89
N HIS A 192 11.73 4.25 6.44
CA HIS A 192 11.75 5.48 5.65
C HIS A 192 13.15 5.79 5.10
N GLN A 193 13.20 6.60 4.05
CA GLN A 193 14.49 7.01 3.47
C GLN A 193 15.35 7.70 4.53
N ALA A 194 16.59 7.26 4.64
CA ALA A 194 17.57 7.86 5.52
C ALA A 194 18.35 8.94 4.79
N ASP A 195 18.66 10.03 5.50
CA ASP A 195 19.62 11.03 5.07
C ASP A 195 21.06 10.55 5.35
N GLU A 196 22.08 11.30 4.87
CA GLU A 196 23.48 11.00 5.17
C GLU A 196 23.80 11.13 6.67
N GLU A 197 23.15 12.09 7.35
CA GLU A 197 23.28 12.30 8.77
C GLU A 197 22.21 11.51 9.53
N LEU A 198 22.66 10.66 10.46
CA LEU A 198 21.79 9.82 11.28
C LEU A 198 21.75 10.34 12.73
N PRO A 199 20.61 10.16 13.43
CA PRO A 199 20.49 10.57 14.83
C PRO A 199 21.44 9.78 15.75
N PRO A 200 21.96 10.44 16.83
CA PRO A 200 22.96 9.86 17.73
C PRO A 200 22.33 8.89 18.75
N VAL A 201 21.85 7.74 18.28
CA VAL A 201 21.14 6.72 19.07
C VAL A 201 21.98 5.44 19.25
N LYS A 202 21.47 4.48 20.02
CA LYS A 202 22.15 3.20 20.27
C LYS A 202 22.21 2.30 19.05
N ALA A 203 21.13 2.25 18.27
CA ALA A 203 21.02 1.44 17.05
C ALA A 203 19.91 1.99 16.15
N ILE A 204 20.12 1.88 14.82
CA ILE A 204 19.14 2.23 13.79
C ILE A 204 18.98 1.05 12.85
N VAL A 205 17.94 0.27 13.04
CA VAL A 205 17.53 -0.83 12.15
C VAL A 205 16.69 -0.23 11.03
N ASN A 206 17.33 0.06 9.90
CA ASN A 206 16.66 0.62 8.73
C ASN A 206 17.37 0.18 7.43
N PRO A 207 16.75 -0.69 6.61
CA PRO A 207 17.37 -1.18 5.38
C PRO A 207 17.42 -0.14 4.24
N ASN A 208 16.93 1.09 4.46
CA ASN A 208 17.07 2.22 3.55
C ASN A 208 18.22 3.18 3.93
N ARG A 209 19.07 2.79 4.88
CA ARG A 209 20.35 3.46 5.16
C ARG A 209 21.32 3.21 4.01
N ALA A 210 22.20 4.17 3.75
CA ALA A 210 23.20 4.08 2.70
C ALA A 210 24.23 2.95 2.93
N ASP A 211 24.47 2.57 4.19
CA ASP A 211 25.40 1.53 4.62
C ASP A 211 24.76 0.14 4.84
N ASP A 212 23.45 -0.01 4.62
CA ASP A 212 22.77 -1.30 4.72
C ASP A 212 22.87 -2.07 3.39
N LEU A 213 23.26 -3.33 3.49
CA LEU A 213 23.44 -4.23 2.35
C LEU A 213 22.49 -5.45 2.39
N SER A 214 21.50 -5.43 3.27
CA SER A 214 20.56 -6.55 3.45
C SER A 214 19.66 -6.80 2.24
N GLY A 215 19.43 -5.79 1.40
CA GLY A 215 18.49 -5.85 0.27
C GLY A 215 17.02 -5.89 0.69
N LEU A 216 16.70 -5.53 1.94
CA LEU A 216 15.37 -5.61 2.55
C LEU A 216 14.62 -4.27 2.56
N SER A 217 15.07 -3.31 1.78
CA SER A 217 14.47 -1.96 1.65
C SER A 217 12.98 -1.93 1.30
N HIS A 218 12.43 -3.07 0.90
CA HIS A 218 11.02 -3.23 0.55
C HIS A 218 10.13 -3.65 1.72
N LEU A 219 10.68 -3.89 2.92
CA LEU A 219 9.88 -4.27 4.10
C LEU A 219 9.19 -3.04 4.70
N ALA A 220 7.97 -3.25 5.20
CA ALA A 220 7.28 -2.31 6.08
C ALA A 220 7.89 -2.35 7.50
N ALA A 221 7.68 -1.30 8.30
CA ALA A 221 8.23 -1.25 9.66
C ALA A 221 7.75 -2.41 10.54
N VAL A 222 6.49 -2.83 10.44
CA VAL A 222 6.00 -4.01 11.16
C VAL A 222 6.75 -5.28 10.78
N GLY A 223 7.18 -5.42 9.52
CA GLY A 223 8.02 -6.53 9.05
C GLY A 223 9.42 -6.49 9.67
N LEU A 224 10.00 -5.30 9.79
CA LEU A 224 11.29 -5.09 10.47
C LEU A 224 11.18 -5.35 11.98
N VAL A 225 10.11 -4.90 12.62
CA VAL A 225 9.82 -5.25 14.02
C VAL A 225 9.74 -6.77 14.18
N PHE A 226 9.05 -7.47 13.28
CA PHE A 226 8.99 -8.94 13.32
C PHE A 226 10.40 -9.59 13.26
N LEU A 227 11.26 -9.13 12.35
CA LEU A 227 12.65 -9.59 12.27
C LEU A 227 13.45 -9.26 13.54
N THR A 228 13.23 -8.08 14.11
CA THR A 228 13.84 -7.65 15.37
C THR A 228 13.41 -8.58 16.52
N LEU A 229 12.13 -8.95 16.59
CA LEU A 229 11.63 -9.90 17.59
C LEU A 229 12.24 -11.30 17.43
N VAL A 230 12.48 -11.75 16.19
CA VAL A 230 13.21 -12.99 15.93
C VAL A 230 14.65 -12.90 16.46
N ALA A 231 15.33 -11.76 16.24
CA ALA A 231 16.69 -11.54 16.76
C ALA A 231 16.72 -11.46 18.29
N ILE A 232 15.78 -10.74 18.91
CA ILE A 232 15.64 -10.66 20.38
C ILE A 232 15.35 -12.04 20.97
N SER A 233 14.44 -12.82 20.40
CA SER A 233 14.13 -14.18 20.88
C SER A 233 15.35 -15.09 20.81
N ARG A 234 16.18 -14.97 19.77
CA ARG A 234 17.45 -15.69 19.60
C ARG A 234 18.45 -15.31 20.71
N GLU A 235 18.58 -14.00 20.98
CA GLU A 235 19.46 -13.48 22.05
C GLU A 235 19.00 -13.95 23.44
N LEU A 236 17.71 -13.84 23.74
CA LEU A 236 17.13 -14.30 25.00
C LEU A 236 17.25 -15.83 25.19
N ARG A 237 17.19 -16.60 24.10
CA ARG A 237 17.41 -18.06 24.14
C ARG A 237 18.87 -18.38 24.51
N GLN A 238 19.84 -17.68 23.97
CA GLN A 238 21.24 -17.81 24.30
C GLN A 238 21.52 -17.47 25.78
N ARG A 239 20.74 -16.54 26.35
CA ARG A 239 20.83 -16.14 27.75
C ARG A 239 19.97 -16.98 28.71
N ASN A 240 19.36 -18.07 28.24
CA ASN A 240 18.50 -18.97 29.02
C ASN A 240 17.30 -18.24 29.67
N PHE A 241 16.77 -17.21 29.03
CA PHE A 241 15.63 -16.45 29.54
C PHE A 241 14.33 -17.26 29.51
N TRP A 242 14.16 -18.08 28.49
CA TRP A 242 12.96 -18.91 28.31
C TRP A 242 13.02 -20.14 29.21
N THR A 243 11.92 -20.43 29.92
CA THR A 243 11.79 -21.56 30.84
C THR A 243 10.40 -22.20 30.66
N GLY A 244 10.17 -23.33 31.36
CA GLY A 244 8.85 -23.97 31.35
C GLY A 244 7.72 -23.09 31.91
N MET A 245 8.04 -22.14 32.82
CA MET A 245 7.07 -21.16 33.35
C MET A 245 7.02 -19.86 32.52
N ARG A 246 8.00 -19.64 31.66
CA ARG A 246 8.07 -18.50 30.73
C ARG A 246 8.42 -19.05 29.34
N PRO A 247 7.45 -19.60 28.62
CA PRO A 247 7.68 -20.15 27.29
C PRO A 247 8.01 -19.04 26.29
N GLU A 248 8.80 -19.38 25.28
CA GLU A 248 9.05 -18.49 24.15
C GLU A 248 7.73 -18.22 23.39
N PRO A 249 7.44 -16.96 23.01
CA PRO A 249 6.18 -16.65 22.33
C PRO A 249 6.14 -17.21 20.89
N ASP A 250 4.97 -17.67 20.46
CA ASP A 250 4.74 -18.02 19.07
C ASP A 250 4.53 -16.74 18.22
N LEU A 251 5.60 -16.25 17.61
CA LEU A 251 5.56 -15.07 16.75
C LEU A 251 4.67 -15.29 15.51
N LEU A 252 4.47 -16.53 15.06
CA LEU A 252 3.65 -16.82 13.89
C LEU A 252 2.16 -16.55 14.15
N SER A 253 1.71 -16.63 15.40
CA SER A 253 0.34 -16.26 15.79
C SER A 253 0.06 -14.77 15.57
N LEU A 254 1.09 -13.92 15.60
CA LEU A 254 1.02 -12.46 15.45
C LEU A 254 1.14 -11.97 14.00
N LEU A 255 1.27 -12.88 13.03
CA LEU A 255 1.42 -12.52 11.61
C LEU A 255 0.24 -11.74 11.03
N HIS A 256 -0.91 -11.78 11.64
CA HIS A 256 -2.06 -10.95 11.26
C HIS A 256 -1.76 -9.45 11.36
N LEU A 257 -0.99 -9.02 12.35
CA LEU A 257 -0.51 -7.63 12.49
C LEU A 257 0.47 -7.29 11.36
N VAL A 258 1.44 -8.20 11.11
CA VAL A 258 2.44 -8.00 10.05
C VAL A 258 1.78 -7.89 8.68
N ALA A 259 0.78 -8.73 8.38
CA ALA A 259 0.04 -8.65 7.13
C ALA A 259 -0.74 -7.34 7.00
N LEU A 260 -1.37 -6.88 8.10
CA LEU A 260 -2.18 -5.67 8.10
C LEU A 260 -1.33 -4.42 7.82
N GLY A 261 -0.21 -4.23 8.53
CA GLY A 261 0.72 -3.11 8.31
C GLY A 261 1.33 -3.18 6.90
N THR A 262 1.90 -4.32 6.52
CA THR A 262 2.52 -4.52 5.18
C THR A 262 1.59 -4.17 4.02
N VAL A 263 0.30 -4.56 4.08
CA VAL A 263 -0.65 -4.25 3.01
C VAL A 263 -1.09 -2.79 3.06
N ALA A 264 -1.30 -2.25 4.25
CA ALA A 264 -1.80 -0.88 4.42
C ALA A 264 -0.76 0.17 4.04
N ASP A 265 0.52 -0.11 4.27
CA ASP A 265 1.64 0.74 3.87
C ASP A 265 1.97 0.65 2.37
N VAL A 266 1.30 -0.26 1.65
CA VAL A 266 1.42 -0.40 0.17
C VAL A 266 2.84 -0.79 -0.28
N VAL A 267 3.66 -1.39 0.58
CA VAL A 267 4.97 -1.91 0.19
C VAL A 267 4.85 -3.11 -0.76
N PRO A 268 5.89 -3.37 -1.60
CA PRO A 268 5.83 -4.45 -2.59
C PRO A 268 5.62 -5.83 -1.96
N LEU A 269 4.61 -6.58 -2.40
CA LEU A 269 4.34 -7.96 -1.97
C LEU A 269 5.27 -8.96 -2.68
N LYS A 270 6.57 -8.83 -2.39
CA LYS A 270 7.64 -9.70 -2.90
C LYS A 270 8.33 -10.42 -1.75
N GLY A 271 8.97 -11.55 -2.04
CA GLY A 271 9.77 -12.28 -1.07
C GLY A 271 9.05 -12.47 0.28
N LEU A 272 9.68 -11.99 1.35
CA LEU A 272 9.19 -12.13 2.72
C LEU A 272 7.87 -11.40 2.97
N ASN A 273 7.66 -10.19 2.41
CA ASN A 273 6.37 -9.48 2.51
C ASN A 273 5.21 -10.32 1.99
N ARG A 274 5.42 -11.00 0.86
CA ARG A 274 4.41 -11.89 0.29
C ARG A 274 4.09 -13.06 1.22
N ALA A 275 5.12 -13.65 1.85
CA ALA A 275 4.94 -14.72 2.83
C ALA A 275 4.21 -14.21 4.09
N PHE A 276 4.57 -13.05 4.61
CA PHE A 276 3.91 -12.42 5.75
C PHE A 276 2.42 -12.22 5.48
N VAL A 277 2.06 -11.66 4.32
CA VAL A 277 0.66 -11.44 3.97
C VAL A 277 -0.08 -12.77 3.77
N ALA A 278 0.51 -13.75 3.06
CA ALA A 278 -0.12 -15.05 2.86
C ALA A 278 -0.41 -15.78 4.18
N LYS A 279 0.55 -15.83 5.10
CA LYS A 279 0.39 -16.51 6.40
C LYS A 279 -0.44 -15.67 7.39
N GLY A 280 -0.31 -14.34 7.35
CA GLY A 280 -1.13 -13.44 8.18
C GLY A 280 -2.62 -13.46 7.83
N LEU A 281 -2.97 -13.62 6.55
CA LEU A 281 -4.37 -13.84 6.15
C LEU A 281 -4.94 -15.16 6.71
N ILE A 282 -4.10 -16.20 6.85
CA ILE A 282 -4.50 -17.46 7.51
C ILE A 282 -4.72 -17.22 9.00
N ALA A 283 -3.83 -16.46 9.67
CA ALA A 283 -3.99 -16.11 11.07
C ALA A 283 -5.27 -15.29 11.32
N LEU A 284 -5.55 -14.28 10.48
CA LEU A 284 -6.81 -13.51 10.55
C LEU A 284 -8.06 -14.37 10.39
N ARG A 285 -8.01 -15.38 9.53
CA ARG A 285 -9.14 -16.29 9.30
C ARG A 285 -9.54 -17.07 10.56
N ARG A 286 -8.59 -17.33 11.47
CA ARG A 286 -8.85 -18.05 12.74
C ARG A 286 -9.64 -17.23 13.75
N ARG A 287 -9.63 -15.87 13.61
CA ARG A 287 -10.35 -14.93 14.50
C ARG A 287 -9.98 -15.09 15.99
N GLU A 288 -8.74 -15.47 16.27
CA GLU A 288 -8.24 -15.70 17.63
C GLU A 288 -7.89 -14.39 18.37
N HIS A 289 -7.72 -13.29 17.63
CA HIS A 289 -7.34 -11.98 18.18
C HIS A 289 -8.56 -11.07 18.30
N VAL A 290 -8.92 -10.71 19.53
CA VAL A 290 -10.14 -10.00 19.90
C VAL A 290 -10.28 -8.69 19.14
N GLY A 291 -9.28 -7.80 19.20
CA GLY A 291 -9.32 -6.50 18.53
C GLY A 291 -9.42 -6.60 17.00
N ALA A 292 -8.64 -7.50 16.37
CA ALA A 292 -8.73 -7.73 14.93
C ALA A 292 -10.08 -8.33 14.52
N THR A 293 -10.65 -9.20 15.34
CA THR A 293 -11.98 -9.79 15.13
C THR A 293 -13.06 -8.72 15.20
N ALA A 294 -13.05 -7.88 16.22
CA ALA A 294 -14.00 -6.76 16.36
C ALA A 294 -13.94 -5.80 15.16
N LEU A 295 -12.73 -5.53 14.65
CA LEU A 295 -12.54 -4.69 13.47
C LEU A 295 -13.13 -5.33 12.20
N MET A 296 -12.95 -6.65 12.02
CA MET A 296 -13.56 -7.40 10.91
C MET A 296 -15.08 -7.42 11.00
N ASP A 297 -15.64 -7.55 12.21
CA ASP A 297 -17.09 -7.58 12.42
C ASP A 297 -17.75 -6.25 12.10
N VAL A 298 -17.20 -5.13 12.61
CA VAL A 298 -17.74 -3.79 12.32
C VAL A 298 -17.58 -3.44 10.83
N ALA A 299 -16.54 -3.96 10.17
CA ALA A 299 -16.35 -3.83 8.72
C ALA A 299 -17.27 -4.74 7.91
N ARG A 300 -18.08 -5.60 8.55
CA ARG A 300 -18.97 -6.59 7.93
C ARG A 300 -18.26 -7.49 6.93
N LEU A 301 -17.04 -7.92 7.28
CA LEU A 301 -16.22 -8.74 6.42
C LEU A 301 -16.87 -10.14 6.32
N ALA A 302 -17.47 -10.41 5.16
CA ALA A 302 -18.05 -11.69 4.84
C ALA A 302 -17.03 -12.58 4.13
N GLY A 303 -16.84 -13.79 4.65
CA GLY A 303 -15.92 -14.77 4.08
C GLY A 303 -14.46 -14.60 4.48
N PRO A 304 -13.53 -15.33 3.82
CA PRO A 304 -12.12 -15.30 4.18
C PRO A 304 -11.46 -13.96 3.86
N PRO A 305 -10.62 -13.43 4.77
CA PRO A 305 -9.86 -12.21 4.52
C PRO A 305 -9.00 -12.31 3.26
N GLN A 306 -8.89 -11.20 2.54
CA GLN A 306 -8.06 -11.04 1.35
C GLN A 306 -7.24 -9.76 1.49
N PRO A 307 -6.14 -9.56 0.72
CA PRO A 307 -5.30 -8.37 0.85
C PRO A 307 -6.08 -7.06 0.71
N TRP A 308 -7.02 -6.99 -0.23
CA TRP A 308 -7.81 -5.77 -0.43
C TRP A 308 -8.69 -5.40 0.78
N HIS A 309 -9.12 -6.40 1.59
CA HIS A 309 -9.82 -6.12 2.85
C HIS A 309 -8.90 -5.40 3.84
N LEU A 310 -7.62 -5.78 3.91
CA LEU A 310 -6.64 -5.14 4.79
C LEU A 310 -6.43 -3.68 4.40
N GLY A 311 -6.17 -3.42 3.12
CA GLY A 311 -5.87 -2.08 2.62
C GLY A 311 -7.10 -1.17 2.46
N HIS A 312 -8.29 -1.71 2.19
CA HIS A 312 -9.47 -0.90 1.83
C HIS A 312 -10.62 -0.96 2.83
N LEU A 313 -10.66 -1.97 3.73
CA LEU A 313 -11.68 -2.05 4.76
C LEU A 313 -11.12 -1.82 6.16
N LEU A 314 -10.10 -2.59 6.56
CA LEU A 314 -9.58 -2.56 7.93
C LEU A 314 -8.64 -1.37 8.14
N GLY A 315 -7.64 -1.18 7.29
CA GLY A 315 -6.66 -0.11 7.39
C GLY A 315 -7.28 1.29 7.45
N PRO A 316 -8.23 1.67 6.58
CA PRO A 316 -8.88 2.97 6.64
C PRO A 316 -9.60 3.29 7.95
N ARG A 317 -10.11 2.27 8.67
CA ARG A 317 -10.74 2.44 9.99
C ARG A 317 -9.72 2.80 11.06
N ILE A 318 -8.58 2.09 11.09
CA ILE A 318 -7.46 2.42 11.98
C ILE A 318 -6.95 3.82 11.68
N ASN A 319 -6.66 4.11 10.41
CA ASN A 319 -6.17 5.41 9.97
C ASN A 319 -7.13 6.57 10.26
N ALA A 320 -8.43 6.32 10.40
CA ALA A 320 -9.41 7.36 10.71
C ALA A 320 -9.19 7.94 12.12
N GLY A 321 -8.72 7.15 13.08
CA GLY A 321 -8.32 7.61 14.40
C GLY A 321 -7.28 8.72 14.33
N GLY A 322 -6.16 8.48 13.63
CA GLY A 322 -5.07 9.45 13.48
C GLY A 322 -5.38 10.63 12.52
N ARG A 323 -6.49 10.58 11.76
CA ARG A 323 -6.86 11.65 10.81
C ARG A 323 -7.82 12.67 11.39
N ILE A 324 -8.85 12.22 12.12
CA ILE A 324 -9.95 13.07 12.60
C ILE A 324 -10.39 12.74 14.04
N GLY A 325 -9.68 11.88 14.73
CA GLY A 325 -9.97 11.44 16.10
C GLY A 325 -8.72 11.32 16.95
N ARG A 326 -8.67 10.29 17.78
CA ARG A 326 -7.52 9.99 18.64
C ARG A 326 -6.60 8.96 17.95
N ALA A 327 -5.33 9.29 17.84
CA ALA A 327 -4.33 8.47 17.16
C ALA A 327 -4.09 7.11 17.86
N ASP A 328 -4.26 7.03 19.20
CA ASP A 328 -4.05 5.83 20.00
C ASP A 328 -5.12 4.74 19.86
N LEU A 329 -6.29 5.05 19.27
CA LEU A 329 -7.42 4.11 19.19
C LEU A 329 -7.07 2.81 18.45
N GLY A 330 -6.23 2.90 17.40
CA GLY A 330 -5.80 1.73 16.64
C GLY A 330 -4.99 0.75 17.49
N VAL A 331 -3.99 1.24 18.21
CA VAL A 331 -3.16 0.44 19.12
C VAL A 331 -3.98 -0.12 20.26
N ARG A 332 -4.84 0.70 20.88
CA ARG A 332 -5.74 0.26 21.96
C ARG A 332 -6.63 -0.88 21.51
N LEU A 333 -7.24 -0.78 20.32
CA LEU A 333 -8.06 -1.85 19.76
C LEU A 333 -7.26 -3.14 19.58
N LEU A 334 -6.08 -3.05 18.97
CA LEU A 334 -5.29 -4.24 18.64
C LEU A 334 -4.59 -4.87 19.85
N LEU A 335 -4.43 -4.13 20.95
CA LEU A 335 -3.94 -4.65 22.24
C LEU A 335 -5.05 -5.19 23.14
N GLU A 336 -6.32 -4.84 22.86
CA GLU A 336 -7.45 -5.17 23.73
C GLU A 336 -7.75 -6.69 23.76
N GLU A 337 -8.03 -7.19 24.94
CA GLU A 337 -8.37 -8.61 25.21
C GLU A 337 -9.81 -8.79 25.67
N ASP A 338 -10.46 -7.73 26.17
CA ASP A 338 -11.89 -7.73 26.45
C ASP A 338 -12.73 -7.52 25.19
N ALA A 339 -13.60 -8.48 24.87
CA ALA A 339 -14.39 -8.45 23.64
C ALA A 339 -15.39 -7.27 23.58
N SER A 340 -15.93 -6.85 24.73
CA SER A 340 -16.91 -5.75 24.81
C SER A 340 -16.23 -4.41 24.57
N GLU A 341 -15.07 -4.19 25.18
CA GLU A 341 -14.29 -2.98 24.99
C GLU A 341 -13.72 -2.90 23.57
N ALA A 342 -13.21 -4.02 23.02
CA ALA A 342 -12.77 -4.09 21.63
C ALA A 342 -13.90 -3.75 20.64
N ALA A 343 -15.11 -4.28 20.86
CA ALA A 343 -16.27 -3.95 20.05
C ALA A 343 -16.61 -2.45 20.13
N ARG A 344 -16.54 -1.85 21.32
CA ARG A 344 -16.78 -0.40 21.53
C ARG A 344 -15.77 0.45 20.76
N ILE A 345 -14.49 0.14 20.86
CA ILE A 345 -13.43 0.86 20.14
C ILE A 345 -13.58 0.67 18.62
N ALA A 346 -13.89 -0.54 18.15
CA ALA A 346 -14.09 -0.82 16.74
C ALA A 346 -15.27 -0.03 16.15
N VAL A 347 -16.38 0.10 16.89
CA VAL A 347 -17.54 0.93 16.50
C VAL A 347 -17.15 2.41 16.40
N GLU A 348 -16.34 2.90 17.32
CA GLU A 348 -15.85 4.28 17.27
C GLU A 348 -14.95 4.53 16.06
N LEU A 349 -14.02 3.62 15.76
CA LEU A 349 -13.18 3.71 14.55
C LEU A 349 -14.02 3.66 13.26
N ASP A 350 -15.08 2.83 13.21
CA ASP A 350 -16.00 2.79 12.07
C ASP A 350 -16.80 4.09 11.92
N ARG A 351 -17.24 4.69 13.05
CA ARG A 351 -17.89 6.00 13.06
C ARG A 351 -16.95 7.08 12.48
N LEU A 352 -15.73 7.17 13.00
CA LEU A 352 -14.70 8.10 12.50
C LEU A 352 -14.39 7.87 11.03
N ASN A 353 -14.31 6.62 10.59
CA ASN A 353 -14.07 6.32 9.17
C ASN A 353 -15.21 6.80 8.26
N ARG A 354 -16.48 6.67 8.68
CA ARG A 354 -17.63 7.21 7.92
C ARG A 354 -17.60 8.73 7.88
N GLU A 355 -17.30 9.38 9.01
CA GLU A 355 -17.16 10.83 9.09
C GLU A 355 -16.02 11.33 8.17
N ARG A 356 -14.84 10.69 8.25
CA ARG A 356 -13.72 10.98 7.35
C ARG A 356 -14.13 10.83 5.88
N GLN A 357 -14.93 9.79 5.51
CA GLN A 357 -15.42 9.61 4.14
C GLN A 357 -16.34 10.74 3.70
N GLN A 358 -17.21 11.24 4.58
CA GLN A 358 -18.07 12.39 4.28
C GLN A 358 -17.26 13.66 4.05
N ILE A 359 -16.28 13.93 4.90
CA ILE A 359 -15.34 15.06 4.74
C ILE A 359 -14.57 14.93 3.43
N GLU A 360 -14.03 13.72 3.13
CA GLU A 360 -13.32 13.43 1.88
C GLU A 360 -14.20 13.75 0.66
N LEU A 361 -15.43 13.23 0.62
CA LEU A 361 -16.35 13.42 -0.51
C LEU A 361 -16.68 14.89 -0.73
N ALA A 362 -16.99 15.64 0.33
CA ALA A 362 -17.28 17.06 0.23
C ALA A 362 -16.07 17.86 -0.27
N THR A 363 -14.88 17.54 0.25
CA THR A 363 -13.63 18.20 -0.17
C THR A 363 -13.25 17.85 -1.60
N VAL A 364 -13.43 16.59 -2.03
CA VAL A 364 -13.18 16.17 -3.42
C VAL A 364 -14.07 16.93 -4.38
N ALA A 365 -15.36 17.09 -4.09
CA ALA A 365 -16.28 17.83 -4.96
C ALA A 365 -15.85 19.31 -5.15
N GLN A 366 -15.39 19.96 -4.08
CA GLN A 366 -14.86 21.33 -4.17
C GLN A 366 -13.54 21.38 -4.96
N ALA A 367 -12.63 20.46 -4.68
CA ALA A 367 -11.33 20.38 -5.35
C ALA A 367 -11.48 20.07 -6.85
N GLU A 368 -12.43 19.22 -7.23
CA GLU A 368 -12.75 18.95 -8.64
C GLU A 368 -13.31 20.18 -9.35
N ALA A 369 -14.19 20.94 -8.71
CA ALA A 369 -14.71 22.19 -9.28
C ALA A 369 -13.59 23.20 -9.51
N GLU A 370 -12.66 23.35 -8.55
CA GLU A 370 -11.48 24.21 -8.70
C GLU A 370 -10.53 23.70 -9.80
N ALA A 371 -10.27 22.40 -9.85
CA ALA A 371 -9.45 21.80 -10.89
C ALA A 371 -10.05 22.01 -12.29
N MET A 372 -11.36 21.85 -12.46
CA MET A 372 -12.05 22.12 -13.72
C MET A 372 -11.95 23.59 -14.14
N ALA A 373 -12.09 24.51 -13.19
CA ALA A 373 -11.92 25.93 -13.46
C ALA A 373 -10.49 26.28 -13.89
N ALA A 374 -9.49 25.65 -13.27
CA ALA A 374 -8.07 25.89 -13.56
C ALA A 374 -7.60 25.24 -14.88
N LEU A 375 -8.02 24.00 -15.15
CA LEU A 375 -7.61 23.23 -16.34
C LEU A 375 -8.41 23.57 -17.60
N GLY A 376 -9.63 24.07 -17.44
CA GLY A 376 -10.59 24.30 -18.53
C GLY A 376 -11.14 23.02 -19.14
N LEU A 377 -12.01 23.14 -20.16
CA LEU A 377 -12.66 22.01 -20.84
C LEU A 377 -11.67 21.08 -21.56
N GLU A 378 -10.53 21.61 -22.00
CA GLU A 378 -9.49 20.84 -22.69
C GLU A 378 -8.50 20.19 -21.73
N GLU A 379 -8.71 20.33 -20.41
CA GLU A 379 -7.82 19.81 -19.36
C GLU A 379 -6.34 20.16 -19.61
N LYS A 380 -6.03 21.42 -19.86
CA LYS A 380 -4.66 21.92 -20.07
C LYS A 380 -3.84 21.82 -18.80
N GLY A 381 -2.51 21.64 -18.95
CA GLY A 381 -1.57 21.54 -17.84
C GLY A 381 -1.16 20.09 -17.50
N GLY A 382 0.01 19.98 -16.90
CA GLY A 382 0.62 18.71 -16.47
C GLY A 382 0.28 18.31 -15.04
N VAL A 383 0.02 19.28 -14.15
CA VAL A 383 -0.19 19.07 -12.71
C VAL A 383 -1.53 19.65 -12.27
N VAL A 384 -2.22 18.98 -11.36
CA VAL A 384 -3.42 19.48 -10.70
C VAL A 384 -3.03 20.05 -9.33
N VAL A 385 -3.22 21.33 -9.09
CA VAL A 385 -3.01 21.96 -7.79
C VAL A 385 -4.27 22.67 -7.36
N THR A 386 -4.88 22.19 -6.27
CA THR A 386 -6.12 22.74 -5.70
C THR A 386 -5.91 23.20 -4.27
N ALA A 387 -6.60 24.25 -3.86
CA ALA A 387 -6.48 24.78 -2.51
C ALA A 387 -7.82 25.37 -2.05
N GLY A 388 -8.24 25.06 -0.82
CA GLY A 388 -9.49 25.56 -0.28
C GLY A 388 -9.45 25.89 1.21
N PRO A 389 -10.19 26.93 1.64
CA PRO A 389 -10.38 27.21 3.04
C PRO A 389 -11.30 26.16 3.69
N GLY A 390 -11.05 25.84 4.95
CA GLY A 390 -11.87 24.91 5.72
C GLY A 390 -11.68 23.43 5.33
N TRP A 391 -10.76 23.10 4.43
CA TRP A 391 -10.39 21.71 4.19
C TRP A 391 -9.64 21.12 5.37
N HIS A 392 -9.96 19.88 5.72
CA HIS A 392 -9.32 19.24 6.87
C HIS A 392 -7.93 18.71 6.49
N PRO A 393 -6.83 19.10 7.18
CA PRO A 393 -5.46 18.67 6.84
C PRO A 393 -5.29 17.13 6.80
N GLY A 394 -6.03 16.40 7.65
CA GLY A 394 -6.02 14.94 7.71
C GLY A 394 -6.55 14.22 6.45
N VAL A 395 -7.30 14.94 5.55
CA VAL A 395 -7.91 14.34 4.36
C VAL A 395 -7.31 14.82 3.03
N VAL A 396 -6.55 15.93 2.99
CA VAL A 396 -6.02 16.49 1.73
C VAL A 396 -5.18 15.49 0.93
N GLY A 397 -4.47 14.57 1.60
CA GLY A 397 -3.72 13.51 0.91
C GLY A 397 -4.62 12.49 0.21
N LEU A 398 -5.83 12.26 0.71
CA LEU A 398 -6.83 11.41 0.04
C LEU A 398 -7.45 12.15 -1.13
N VAL A 399 -7.73 13.44 -0.98
CA VAL A 399 -8.23 14.31 -2.05
C VAL A 399 -7.22 14.36 -3.21
N ALA A 400 -5.94 14.58 -2.93
CA ALA A 400 -4.87 14.54 -3.95
C ALA A 400 -4.83 13.19 -4.69
N ALA A 401 -5.01 12.06 -3.97
CA ALA A 401 -5.08 10.75 -4.58
C ALA A 401 -6.27 10.62 -5.55
N ARG A 402 -7.46 11.12 -5.18
CA ARG A 402 -8.65 11.12 -6.05
C ARG A 402 -8.46 11.98 -7.30
N LEU A 403 -7.91 13.18 -7.14
CA LEU A 403 -7.59 14.05 -8.27
C LEU A 403 -6.58 13.39 -9.21
N LYS A 404 -5.51 12.79 -8.66
CA LYS A 404 -4.53 12.03 -9.46
C LYS A 404 -5.19 10.88 -10.23
N GLU A 405 -6.07 10.10 -9.59
CA GLU A 405 -6.80 9.00 -10.24
C GLU A 405 -7.69 9.51 -11.38
N ARG A 406 -8.44 10.59 -11.14
CA ARG A 406 -9.38 11.17 -12.10
C ARG A 406 -8.67 11.74 -13.32
N TYR A 407 -7.64 12.58 -13.08
CA TYR A 407 -6.97 13.34 -14.16
C TYR A 407 -5.75 12.61 -14.74
N GLY A 408 -5.28 11.53 -14.10
CA GLY A 408 -4.12 10.75 -14.56
C GLY A 408 -2.83 11.54 -14.61
N ARG A 409 -2.62 12.47 -13.67
CA ARG A 409 -1.44 13.34 -13.55
C ARG A 409 -1.14 13.61 -12.07
N PRO A 410 0.05 14.08 -11.71
CA PRO A 410 0.34 14.48 -10.34
C PRO A 410 -0.68 15.50 -9.85
N ALA A 411 -1.10 15.36 -8.58
CA ALA A 411 -2.10 16.24 -7.99
C ALA A 411 -1.71 16.63 -6.56
N PHE A 412 -1.95 17.90 -6.21
CA PHE A 412 -1.79 18.46 -4.88
C PHE A 412 -3.12 19.02 -4.39
N ALA A 413 -3.45 18.77 -3.13
CA ALA A 413 -4.58 19.39 -2.44
C ALA A 413 -4.07 20.07 -1.18
N ILE A 414 -4.47 21.32 -0.95
CA ILE A 414 -3.92 22.22 0.06
C ILE A 414 -5.05 22.79 0.90
N ALA A 415 -5.02 22.54 2.21
CA ALA A 415 -5.89 23.16 3.19
C ALA A 415 -5.35 24.55 3.54
N LEU A 416 -6.13 25.61 3.27
CA LEU A 416 -5.77 26.98 3.59
C LEU A 416 -6.28 27.36 4.97
N GLU A 417 -5.37 27.82 5.83
CA GLU A 417 -5.67 28.33 7.17
C GLU A 417 -6.03 29.82 7.15
N PRO A 418 -6.81 30.32 8.14
CA PRO A 418 -7.10 31.72 8.26
C PRO A 418 -5.87 32.62 8.40
N GLY A 419 -4.77 32.09 8.93
CA GLY A 419 -3.48 32.77 9.10
C GLY A 419 -2.69 32.99 7.79
N GLY A 420 -3.22 32.59 6.64
CA GLY A 420 -2.55 32.79 5.34
C GLY A 420 -1.50 31.73 5.01
N THR A 421 -1.41 30.64 5.79
CA THR A 421 -0.62 29.45 5.49
C THR A 421 -1.49 28.37 4.86
N GLY A 422 -0.87 27.43 4.14
CA GLY A 422 -1.54 26.28 3.57
C GLY A 422 -0.74 25.01 3.84
N MET A 423 -1.40 23.97 4.34
CA MET A 423 -0.85 22.62 4.49
C MET A 423 -1.43 21.70 3.44
N GLY A 424 -0.56 21.05 2.66
CA GLY A 424 -0.99 20.25 1.52
C GLY A 424 -0.30 18.91 1.40
N SER A 425 -0.85 18.09 0.55
CA SER A 425 -0.29 16.79 0.18
C SER A 425 -0.36 16.59 -1.32
N GLY A 426 0.72 16.06 -1.87
CA GLY A 426 0.82 15.67 -3.29
C GLY A 426 0.77 14.16 -3.47
N ARG A 427 0.25 13.72 -4.62
CA ARG A 427 0.27 12.33 -5.09
C ARG A 427 0.68 12.30 -6.55
N SER A 428 1.61 11.40 -6.88
CA SER A 428 2.21 11.32 -8.22
C SER A 428 1.72 10.12 -9.03
N ILE A 429 2.10 10.12 -10.30
CA ILE A 429 1.97 9.00 -11.24
C ILE A 429 3.34 8.34 -11.41
N VAL A 430 3.34 7.08 -11.85
CA VAL A 430 4.59 6.33 -12.11
C VAL A 430 5.44 7.08 -13.13
N GLY A 431 6.74 7.20 -12.86
CA GLY A 431 7.71 7.90 -13.71
C GLY A 431 7.85 9.40 -13.42
N VAL A 432 7.12 9.97 -12.44
CA VAL A 432 7.21 11.38 -12.06
C VAL A 432 7.53 11.52 -10.57
N ASP A 433 8.71 12.02 -10.23
CA ASP A 433 9.17 12.22 -8.84
C ASP A 433 8.77 13.61 -8.32
N ILE A 434 7.68 13.65 -7.52
CA ILE A 434 7.24 14.89 -6.86
C ILE A 434 8.04 15.20 -5.59
N GLY A 435 8.63 14.21 -4.95
CA GLY A 435 9.43 14.42 -3.74
C GLY A 435 10.67 15.26 -4.03
N GLN A 436 11.38 14.95 -5.12
CA GLN A 436 12.52 15.75 -5.56
C GLN A 436 12.12 17.19 -5.89
N ALA A 437 11.01 17.39 -6.62
CA ALA A 437 10.50 18.71 -6.94
C ALA A 437 10.15 19.52 -5.68
N VAL A 438 9.49 18.89 -4.69
CA VAL A 438 9.13 19.53 -3.42
C VAL A 438 10.38 19.93 -2.62
N ARG A 439 11.40 19.05 -2.48
CA ARG A 439 12.64 19.39 -1.78
C ARG A 439 13.35 20.57 -2.44
N ARG A 440 13.40 20.61 -3.76
CA ARG A 440 13.97 21.77 -4.50
C ARG A 440 13.18 23.04 -4.24
N ALA A 441 11.84 22.99 -4.27
CA ALA A 441 10.98 24.14 -3.97
C ALA A 441 11.18 24.69 -2.55
N VAL A 442 11.48 23.85 -1.56
CA VAL A 442 11.87 24.28 -0.20
C VAL A 442 13.23 25.00 -0.23
N HIS A 443 14.22 24.43 -0.90
CA HIS A 443 15.55 25.02 -1.02
C HIS A 443 15.51 26.40 -1.71
N GLU A 444 14.64 26.59 -2.70
CA GLU A 444 14.43 27.85 -3.41
C GLU A 444 13.57 28.87 -2.63
N GLY A 445 13.09 28.50 -1.43
CA GLY A 445 12.28 29.36 -0.57
C GLY A 445 10.83 29.55 -1.03
N LEU A 446 10.37 28.76 -2.01
CA LEU A 446 8.99 28.76 -2.51
C LEU A 446 8.02 28.08 -1.55
N LEU A 447 8.50 27.08 -0.82
CA LEU A 447 7.78 26.39 0.26
C LEU A 447 8.43 26.70 1.61
N LEU A 448 7.61 26.82 2.65
CA LEU A 448 8.06 26.98 4.04
C LEU A 448 8.64 25.67 4.59
N LYS A 449 7.96 24.55 4.30
CA LYS A 449 8.38 23.18 4.62
C LYS A 449 7.87 22.23 3.54
N GLY A 450 8.56 21.13 3.33
CA GLY A 450 8.11 20.10 2.42
C GLY A 450 9.10 18.96 2.32
N GLY A 451 8.59 17.80 1.93
CA GLY A 451 9.38 16.59 1.75
C GLY A 451 8.52 15.43 1.28
N GLY A 452 9.13 14.30 1.07
CA GLY A 452 8.44 13.09 0.65
C GLY A 452 9.24 12.28 -0.36
N HIS A 453 8.54 11.34 -0.97
CA HIS A 453 9.09 10.38 -1.93
C HIS A 453 8.54 10.63 -3.33
N ALA A 454 9.01 9.87 -4.32
CA ALA A 454 8.59 10.02 -5.70
C ALA A 454 7.07 10.04 -5.89
N MET A 455 6.32 9.22 -5.13
CA MET A 455 4.88 9.05 -5.30
C MET A 455 4.00 9.89 -4.37
N ALA A 456 4.56 10.45 -3.29
CA ALA A 456 3.81 11.23 -2.29
C ALA A 456 4.71 12.28 -1.63
N ALA A 457 4.17 13.48 -1.41
CA ALA A 457 4.90 14.56 -0.75
C ALA A 457 3.96 15.40 0.12
N GLY A 458 4.50 15.94 1.22
CA GLY A 458 3.86 16.96 2.05
C GLY A 458 4.41 18.34 1.72
N VAL A 459 3.59 19.38 1.80
CA VAL A 459 3.98 20.77 1.53
C VAL A 459 3.35 21.73 2.54
N THR A 460 4.09 22.74 2.93
CA THR A 460 3.58 23.90 3.67
C THR A 460 4.04 25.17 2.96
N LEU A 461 3.11 26.05 2.64
CA LEU A 461 3.39 27.26 1.87
C LEU A 461 2.53 28.43 2.34
N ARG A 462 2.93 29.64 1.96
CA ARG A 462 2.08 30.83 2.11
C ARG A 462 1.02 30.85 0.99
N LYS A 463 -0.16 31.33 1.29
CA LYS A 463 -1.27 31.44 0.33
C LYS A 463 -0.88 32.24 -0.92
N ASP A 464 -0.08 33.29 -0.76
CA ASP A 464 0.42 34.14 -1.86
C ASP A 464 1.41 33.40 -2.79
N ALA A 465 2.10 32.36 -2.30
CA ALA A 465 3.03 31.54 -3.07
C ALA A 465 2.33 30.45 -3.94
N LEU A 466 1.01 30.24 -3.78
CA LEU A 466 0.30 29.14 -4.45
C LEU A 466 0.41 29.19 -5.98
N SER A 467 0.28 30.38 -6.59
CA SER A 467 0.37 30.54 -8.04
C SER A 467 1.80 30.27 -8.56
N ALA A 468 2.81 30.73 -7.81
CA ALA A 468 4.20 30.49 -8.14
C ALA A 468 4.55 29.00 -8.01
N PHE A 469 4.05 28.32 -6.96
CA PHE A 469 4.24 26.88 -6.75
C PHE A 469 3.59 26.06 -7.89
N ARG A 470 2.39 26.45 -8.34
CA ARG A 470 1.73 25.82 -9.50
C ARG A 470 2.58 25.93 -10.76
N ALA A 471 3.06 27.14 -11.08
CA ALA A 471 3.91 27.38 -12.24
C ALA A 471 5.23 26.60 -12.18
N TYR A 472 5.86 26.57 -11.01
CA TYR A 472 7.08 25.80 -10.76
C TYR A 472 6.88 24.30 -11.02
N LEU A 473 5.78 23.70 -10.52
CA LEU A 473 5.50 22.28 -10.73
C LEU A 473 5.24 21.95 -12.22
N GLU A 474 4.58 22.83 -12.96
CA GLU A 474 4.36 22.65 -14.40
C GLU A 474 5.69 22.64 -15.17
N ASP A 475 6.61 23.53 -14.84
CA ASP A 475 7.92 23.61 -15.45
C ASP A 475 8.80 22.41 -15.07
N ALA A 476 8.90 22.12 -13.78
CA ALA A 476 9.79 21.08 -13.25
C ALA A 476 9.37 19.64 -13.64
N LEU A 477 8.06 19.37 -13.73
CA LEU A 477 7.53 18.03 -13.94
C LEU A 477 6.99 17.78 -15.36
N GLY A 478 6.75 18.83 -16.15
CA GLY A 478 6.13 18.76 -17.47
C GLY A 478 6.69 17.69 -18.40
N PRO A 479 8.02 17.66 -18.65
CA PRO A 479 8.63 16.65 -19.54
C PRO A 479 8.43 15.22 -19.07
N ALA A 480 8.55 14.96 -17.76
CA ALA A 480 8.37 13.63 -17.17
C ALA A 480 6.90 13.18 -17.27
N ILE A 481 5.96 14.11 -17.08
CA ILE A 481 4.52 13.83 -17.18
C ILE A 481 4.14 13.50 -18.63
N GLU A 482 4.65 14.23 -19.61
CA GLU A 482 4.40 13.92 -21.00
C GLU A 482 4.93 12.54 -21.39
N ALA A 483 6.14 12.19 -20.98
CA ALA A 483 6.72 10.87 -21.21
C ALA A 483 5.85 9.77 -20.58
N ALA A 484 5.51 9.91 -19.30
CA ALA A 484 4.66 8.95 -18.58
C ALA A 484 3.26 8.77 -19.20
N ARG A 485 2.69 9.83 -19.77
CA ARG A 485 1.36 9.77 -20.42
C ARG A 485 1.40 9.15 -21.82
N ARG A 486 2.51 9.29 -22.56
CA ARG A 486 2.69 8.65 -23.88
C ARG A 486 2.81 7.13 -23.77
N GLU A 487 3.40 6.63 -22.70
CA GLU A 487 3.64 5.19 -22.48
C GLU A 487 2.46 4.44 -21.87
N ARG A 488 1.29 5.06 -21.72
CA ARG A 488 0.11 4.44 -21.10
C ARG A 488 -0.44 3.27 -21.93
N ALA A 489 0.04 2.07 -21.63
CA ALA A 489 -0.52 0.83 -22.15
C ALA A 489 -1.17 0.00 -21.02
N LEU A 490 -2.21 -0.76 -21.34
CA LEU A 490 -2.75 -1.79 -20.47
C LEU A 490 -2.05 -3.11 -20.79
N SER A 491 -1.33 -3.65 -19.81
CA SER A 491 -0.69 -4.96 -19.92
C SER A 491 -1.72 -6.08 -19.77
N ILE A 492 -1.79 -6.98 -20.76
CA ILE A 492 -2.72 -8.12 -20.80
C ILE A 492 -1.91 -9.41 -20.61
N ASP A 493 -2.30 -10.24 -19.64
CA ASP A 493 -1.64 -11.51 -19.30
C ASP A 493 -2.06 -12.66 -20.25
N GLY A 494 -3.24 -12.56 -20.83
CA GLY A 494 -3.76 -13.53 -21.78
C GLY A 494 -5.18 -13.24 -22.22
N ALA A 495 -5.68 -14.04 -23.16
CA ALA A 495 -7.07 -14.04 -23.58
C ALA A 495 -7.77 -15.29 -23.06
N VAL A 496 -9.03 -15.17 -22.66
CA VAL A 496 -9.87 -16.28 -22.21
C VAL A 496 -11.25 -16.19 -22.87
N SER A 497 -11.86 -17.33 -23.17
CA SER A 497 -13.24 -17.37 -23.64
C SER A 497 -14.21 -17.29 -22.45
N GLY A 498 -15.45 -16.87 -22.71
CA GLY A 498 -16.48 -16.82 -21.66
C GLY A 498 -16.73 -18.17 -21.00
N GLY A 499 -16.62 -19.27 -21.76
CA GLY A 499 -16.75 -20.63 -21.23
C GLY A 499 -15.63 -21.08 -20.28
N ALA A 500 -14.44 -20.49 -20.39
CA ALA A 500 -13.31 -20.75 -19.50
C ALA A 500 -13.40 -20.00 -18.17
N VAL A 501 -14.27 -19.00 -18.07
CA VAL A 501 -14.43 -18.18 -16.85
C VAL A 501 -15.30 -18.92 -15.83
N ASN A 502 -14.67 -19.62 -14.91
CA ASN A 502 -15.30 -20.45 -13.89
C ASN A 502 -14.55 -20.34 -12.55
N PRO A 503 -15.10 -20.84 -11.42
CA PRO A 503 -14.45 -20.79 -10.11
C PRO A 503 -13.06 -21.41 -10.10
N THR A 504 -12.85 -22.53 -10.77
CA THR A 504 -11.56 -23.24 -10.85
C THR A 504 -10.46 -22.36 -11.45
N LEU A 505 -10.79 -21.55 -12.49
CA LEU A 505 -9.86 -20.57 -13.05
C LEU A 505 -9.44 -19.55 -12.00
N VAL A 506 -10.40 -18.98 -11.25
CA VAL A 506 -10.11 -17.95 -10.24
C VAL A 506 -9.28 -18.52 -9.10
N GLU A 507 -9.60 -19.72 -8.62
CA GLU A 507 -8.83 -20.41 -7.58
C GLU A 507 -7.40 -20.73 -8.05
N MET A 508 -7.24 -21.18 -9.28
CA MET A 508 -5.92 -21.41 -9.88
C MET A 508 -5.09 -20.13 -9.92
N LEU A 509 -5.68 -19.01 -10.36
CA LEU A 509 -5.01 -17.72 -10.41
C LEU A 509 -4.70 -17.19 -9.01
N ALA A 510 -5.59 -17.39 -8.03
CA ALA A 510 -5.38 -16.98 -6.64
C ALA A 510 -4.11 -17.58 -6.01
N ARG A 511 -3.61 -18.72 -6.51
CA ARG A 511 -2.34 -19.31 -6.06
C ARG A 511 -1.12 -18.42 -6.32
N ALA A 512 -1.14 -17.58 -7.35
CA ALA A 512 -0.09 -16.61 -7.62
C ALA A 512 -0.17 -15.35 -6.71
N GLY A 513 -1.27 -15.19 -5.94
CA GLY A 513 -1.41 -14.18 -4.91
C GLY A 513 -0.56 -14.45 -3.65
N PRO A 514 -0.70 -13.63 -2.60
CA PRO A 514 -1.58 -12.46 -2.49
C PRO A 514 -1.21 -11.34 -3.47
N TYR A 515 -2.20 -10.76 -4.10
CA TYR A 515 -2.02 -9.64 -5.03
C TYR A 515 -2.07 -8.29 -4.31
N GLY A 516 -1.29 -7.33 -4.83
CA GLY A 516 -1.16 -5.99 -4.28
C GLY A 516 -0.01 -5.22 -4.93
N ALA A 517 0.58 -4.26 -4.22
CA ALA A 517 1.75 -3.54 -4.71
C ALA A 517 2.88 -4.52 -5.07
N GLY A 518 3.56 -4.31 -6.19
CA GLY A 518 4.66 -5.16 -6.66
C GLY A 518 4.30 -6.60 -7.07
N ASN A 519 3.05 -7.04 -6.83
CA ASN A 519 2.49 -8.33 -7.27
C ASN A 519 1.08 -8.09 -7.84
N PRO A 520 0.94 -7.47 -9.03
CA PRO A 520 -0.35 -7.04 -9.56
C PRO A 520 -1.25 -8.24 -9.93
N GLU A 521 -2.56 -8.05 -9.76
CA GLU A 521 -3.54 -9.00 -10.29
C GLU A 521 -3.39 -9.16 -11.80
N PRO A 522 -3.50 -10.39 -12.33
CA PRO A 522 -3.44 -10.62 -13.76
C PRO A 522 -4.67 -10.06 -14.47
N VAL A 523 -4.43 -9.41 -15.61
CA VAL A 523 -5.47 -8.83 -16.46
C VAL A 523 -5.69 -9.71 -17.68
N PHE A 524 -6.91 -10.19 -17.84
CA PHE A 524 -7.29 -11.01 -18.99
C PHE A 524 -8.23 -10.27 -19.91
N ALA A 525 -8.12 -10.56 -21.21
CA ALA A 525 -9.04 -10.08 -22.22
C ALA A 525 -10.10 -11.14 -22.56
N LEU A 526 -11.33 -10.71 -22.76
CA LEU A 526 -12.44 -11.44 -23.40
C LEU A 526 -12.51 -10.96 -24.87
N PRO A 527 -12.01 -11.74 -25.83
CA PRO A 527 -12.01 -11.33 -27.23
C PRO A 527 -13.40 -11.39 -27.86
N ALA A 528 -13.84 -10.32 -28.53
CA ALA A 528 -15.03 -10.30 -29.38
C ALA A 528 -16.31 -10.88 -28.72
N HIS A 529 -16.63 -10.39 -27.52
CA HIS A 529 -17.88 -10.72 -26.81
C HIS A 529 -18.95 -9.68 -27.09
N THR A 530 -20.20 -10.10 -27.22
CA THR A 530 -21.34 -9.16 -27.36
C THR A 530 -21.68 -8.57 -26.00
N LEU A 531 -21.70 -7.24 -25.89
CA LEU A 531 -22.18 -6.53 -24.72
C LEU A 531 -23.70 -6.64 -24.65
N ALA A 532 -24.23 -7.65 -23.98
CA ALA A 532 -25.66 -7.94 -23.93
C ALA A 532 -26.44 -6.83 -23.20
N TYR A 533 -25.87 -6.33 -22.07
CA TYR A 533 -26.46 -5.18 -21.39
C TYR A 533 -25.44 -4.43 -20.52
N ALA A 534 -25.75 -3.17 -20.16
CA ALA A 534 -25.01 -2.37 -19.21
C ALA A 534 -25.98 -1.49 -18.41
N ASP A 535 -25.90 -1.57 -17.05
CA ASP A 535 -26.77 -0.88 -16.10
C ASP A 535 -25.97 -0.13 -15.04
N LEU A 536 -26.54 0.98 -14.58
CA LEU A 536 -26.03 1.71 -13.42
C LEU A 536 -26.39 0.97 -12.11
N ILE A 537 -25.40 0.75 -11.24
CA ILE A 537 -25.59 0.20 -9.90
C ILE A 537 -24.97 1.10 -8.83
N GLY A 538 -25.64 1.27 -7.69
CA GLY A 538 -25.15 2.10 -6.59
C GLY A 538 -24.84 3.56 -6.95
N GLY A 539 -25.41 4.06 -8.05
CA GLY A 539 -25.25 5.46 -8.51
C GLY A 539 -23.91 5.76 -9.23
N GLU A 540 -22.86 4.99 -9.00
CA GLU A 540 -21.51 5.27 -9.51
C GLU A 540 -20.90 4.15 -10.36
N HIS A 541 -21.40 2.91 -10.22
CA HIS A 541 -20.80 1.75 -10.85
C HIS A 541 -21.61 1.30 -12.05
N VAL A 542 -20.96 0.67 -13.03
CA VAL A 542 -21.63 0.08 -14.19
C VAL A 542 -21.49 -1.43 -14.14
N ARG A 543 -22.63 -2.14 -14.09
CA ARG A 543 -22.68 -3.58 -14.26
C ARG A 543 -22.92 -3.88 -15.73
N ALA A 544 -22.06 -4.69 -16.32
CA ALA A 544 -22.14 -5.13 -17.70
C ALA A 544 -22.24 -6.67 -17.77
N ARG A 545 -22.80 -7.19 -18.84
CA ARG A 545 -22.87 -8.62 -19.14
C ARG A 545 -22.42 -8.85 -20.57
N PHE A 546 -21.36 -9.64 -20.71
CA PHE A 546 -20.78 -10.01 -21.98
C PHE A 546 -21.17 -11.43 -22.35
N GLU A 547 -21.62 -11.65 -23.58
CA GLU A 547 -21.99 -12.93 -24.14
C GLU A 547 -20.91 -13.38 -25.12
N SER A 548 -20.39 -14.58 -24.90
CA SER A 548 -19.44 -15.21 -25.83
C SER A 548 -20.13 -15.93 -26.96
N GLY A 549 -19.39 -16.23 -28.03
CA GLY A 549 -19.93 -16.92 -29.21
C GLY A 549 -20.51 -18.32 -28.92
N ASP A 550 -20.20 -18.94 -27.78
CA ASP A 550 -20.76 -20.19 -27.30
C ASP A 550 -22.00 -19.99 -26.38
N GLY A 551 -22.55 -18.79 -26.31
CA GLY A 551 -23.74 -18.47 -25.51
C GLY A 551 -23.51 -18.37 -24.00
N LYS A 552 -22.24 -18.41 -23.52
CA LYS A 552 -21.90 -18.20 -22.11
C LYS A 552 -21.81 -16.73 -21.79
N PHE A 553 -22.18 -16.42 -20.54
CA PHE A 553 -22.19 -15.02 -20.07
C PHE A 553 -21.13 -14.80 -18.99
N VAL A 554 -20.44 -13.66 -19.12
CA VAL A 554 -19.55 -13.13 -18.07
C VAL A 554 -20.15 -11.85 -17.52
N THR A 555 -20.41 -11.82 -16.23
CA THR A 555 -20.83 -10.59 -15.54
C THR A 555 -19.59 -9.79 -15.16
N ALA A 556 -19.61 -8.50 -15.45
CA ALA A 556 -18.53 -7.58 -15.16
C ALA A 556 -19.02 -6.34 -14.41
N ILE A 557 -18.18 -5.80 -13.52
CA ILE A 557 -18.43 -4.53 -12.84
C ILE A 557 -17.28 -3.56 -13.13
N ALA A 558 -17.62 -2.40 -13.66
CA ALA A 558 -16.76 -1.24 -13.78
C ALA A 558 -17.03 -0.31 -12.58
N PHE A 559 -16.11 -0.32 -11.62
CA PHE A 559 -16.26 0.46 -10.38
C PHE A 559 -16.06 1.95 -10.66
N ARG A 560 -16.98 2.80 -10.15
CA ARG A 560 -16.97 4.26 -10.26
C ARG A 560 -16.83 4.75 -11.71
N ALA A 561 -17.35 3.98 -12.67
CA ALA A 561 -17.17 4.23 -14.08
C ALA A 561 -18.34 5.03 -14.73
N ALA A 562 -19.43 5.26 -14.03
CA ALA A 562 -20.67 5.81 -14.61
C ALA A 562 -20.45 7.12 -15.39
N SER A 563 -19.66 8.04 -14.85
CA SER A 563 -19.31 9.32 -15.47
C SER A 563 -17.98 9.29 -16.26
N GLN A 564 -17.26 8.16 -16.25
CA GLN A 564 -15.97 8.00 -16.89
C GLN A 564 -16.09 7.53 -18.36
N PRO A 565 -15.04 7.67 -19.17
CA PRO A 565 -15.04 7.18 -20.56
C PRO A 565 -15.43 5.71 -20.69
N LEU A 566 -15.01 4.86 -19.75
CA LEU A 566 -15.38 3.44 -19.70
C LEU A 566 -16.89 3.24 -19.58
N GLY A 567 -17.54 3.95 -18.66
CA GLY A 567 -18.99 3.86 -18.46
C GLY A 567 -19.77 4.35 -19.69
N LYS A 568 -19.36 5.48 -20.27
CA LYS A 568 -19.96 6.01 -21.50
C LYS A 568 -19.86 4.99 -22.64
N ALA A 569 -18.67 4.40 -22.83
CA ALA A 569 -18.45 3.37 -23.86
C ALA A 569 -19.36 2.15 -23.65
N LEU A 570 -19.58 1.71 -22.40
CA LEU A 570 -20.49 0.61 -22.10
C LEU A 570 -21.94 0.95 -22.42
N PHE A 571 -22.43 2.14 -22.08
CA PHE A 571 -23.81 2.55 -22.38
C PHE A 571 -24.08 2.72 -23.87
N GLU A 572 -23.11 3.27 -24.62
CA GLU A 572 -23.22 3.56 -26.05
C GLU A 572 -23.08 2.32 -26.95
N ASN A 573 -22.41 1.26 -26.49
CA ASN A 573 -22.12 0.08 -27.28
C ASN A 573 -22.90 -1.18 -26.87
N ARG A 574 -24.06 -1.03 -26.24
CA ARG A 574 -24.98 -2.16 -25.99
C ARG A 574 -25.31 -2.88 -27.29
N HIS A 575 -25.34 -4.20 -27.22
CA HIS A 575 -25.58 -5.13 -28.35
C HIS A 575 -24.50 -5.11 -29.44
N ARG A 576 -23.36 -4.48 -29.18
CA ARG A 576 -22.18 -4.52 -30.07
C ARG A 576 -21.14 -5.51 -29.57
N THR A 577 -20.37 -6.05 -30.52
CA THR A 577 -19.22 -6.91 -30.21
C THR A 577 -18.04 -6.05 -29.77
N MET A 578 -17.48 -6.39 -28.62
CA MET A 578 -16.38 -5.65 -28.01
C MET A 578 -15.33 -6.61 -27.42
N HIS A 579 -14.12 -6.13 -27.29
CA HIS A 579 -13.12 -6.71 -26.41
C HIS A 579 -13.30 -6.12 -25.01
N ALA A 580 -13.28 -6.95 -23.97
CA ALA A 580 -13.31 -6.49 -22.58
C ALA A 580 -12.04 -6.95 -21.86
N ALA A 581 -11.45 -6.11 -21.00
CA ALA A 581 -10.26 -6.44 -20.21
C ALA A 581 -10.49 -6.20 -18.72
N GLY A 582 -10.06 -7.15 -17.88
CA GLY A 582 -10.21 -7.04 -16.42
C GLY A 582 -9.64 -8.22 -15.67
N CYS A 583 -9.84 -8.20 -14.35
CA CYS A 583 -9.44 -9.26 -13.43
C CYS A 583 -10.64 -10.06 -12.98
N PHE A 584 -10.47 -11.36 -12.74
CA PHE A 584 -11.55 -12.23 -12.28
C PHE A 584 -11.54 -12.39 -10.78
N THR A 585 -12.72 -12.28 -10.15
CA THR A 585 -12.92 -12.46 -8.71
C THR A 585 -14.07 -13.43 -8.44
N LEU A 586 -14.03 -14.12 -7.29
CA LEU A 586 -15.14 -14.90 -6.79
C LEU A 586 -16.04 -14.01 -5.91
N ASP A 587 -17.26 -13.78 -6.37
CA ASP A 587 -18.31 -13.17 -5.57
C ASP A 587 -19.07 -14.26 -4.82
N ARG A 588 -19.13 -14.12 -3.48
CA ARG A 588 -19.82 -15.04 -2.57
C ARG A 588 -21.04 -14.35 -1.99
N TRP A 589 -22.14 -14.45 -2.70
CA TRP A 589 -23.40 -13.86 -2.27
C TRP A 589 -24.43 -14.94 -1.96
N GLN A 590 -25.01 -14.91 -0.76
CA GLN A 590 -26.06 -15.85 -0.28
C GLN A 590 -25.68 -17.33 -0.46
N GLY A 591 -24.44 -17.70 -0.17
CA GLY A 591 -23.95 -19.07 -0.28
C GLY A 591 -23.71 -19.57 -1.72
N LYS A 592 -23.89 -18.72 -2.74
CA LYS A 592 -23.56 -19.03 -4.14
C LYS A 592 -22.26 -18.37 -4.53
N GLU A 593 -21.35 -19.16 -5.08
CA GLU A 593 -20.11 -18.65 -5.69
C GLU A 593 -20.36 -18.31 -7.15
N ARG A 594 -20.05 -17.07 -7.53
CA ARG A 594 -20.13 -16.62 -8.93
C ARG A 594 -18.83 -15.94 -9.31
N VAL A 595 -18.33 -16.23 -10.50
CA VAL A 595 -17.22 -15.48 -11.04
C VAL A 595 -17.71 -14.16 -11.60
N GLN A 596 -17.03 -13.09 -11.22
CA GLN A 596 -17.29 -11.73 -11.70
C GLN A 596 -15.99 -11.15 -12.23
N MET A 597 -16.08 -10.39 -13.32
CA MET A 597 -14.96 -9.63 -13.85
C MET A 597 -14.96 -8.21 -13.26
N ARG A 598 -13.90 -7.81 -12.61
CA ARG A 598 -13.63 -6.40 -12.34
C ARG A 598 -13.12 -5.77 -13.64
N LEU A 599 -14.02 -5.06 -14.33
CA LEU A 599 -13.76 -4.50 -15.65
C LEU A 599 -12.82 -3.29 -15.54
N ILE A 600 -11.76 -3.29 -16.32
CA ILE A 600 -10.73 -2.24 -16.35
C ILE A 600 -10.82 -1.41 -17.63
N ASP A 601 -11.19 -2.06 -18.76
CA ASP A 601 -11.22 -1.39 -20.05
C ASP A 601 -12.08 -2.17 -21.07
N VAL A 602 -12.52 -1.48 -22.14
CA VAL A 602 -13.16 -2.09 -23.31
C VAL A 602 -12.65 -1.44 -24.58
N ALA A 603 -12.73 -2.18 -25.68
CA ALA A 603 -12.41 -1.68 -27.02
C ALA A 603 -13.37 -2.30 -28.06
N PRO A 604 -13.64 -1.64 -29.19
CA PRO A 604 -14.31 -2.27 -30.32
C PRO A 604 -13.57 -3.52 -30.78
N ALA A 605 -14.32 -4.57 -31.20
CA ALA A 605 -13.75 -5.81 -31.72
C ALA A 605 -13.50 -5.72 -33.23
#